data_5b0fd294413fe8e177858c7f76c1caab
#
_entry.id   5b0fd294413fe8e177858c7f76c1caab
#
_cell.length_a   1.000
_cell.length_b   1.000
_cell.length_c   1.000
_cell.angle_alpha   90.00
_cell.angle_beta   90.00
_cell.angle_gamma   90.00
#
_symmetry.space_group_name_H-M   'P 1'
#
loop_
_entity.id
_entity.type
_entity.pdbx_description
1 polymer ?
#
loop_
_entity_poly.entity_id
_entity_poly.type
_entity_poly.pdbx_seq_one_letter_code
_entity_poly.pdbx_strand_id
1 'polypeptide(L)'
;YRCVTCGVTHASQIPERLVLKGHKDSTLLKMQVIRKLTQKIAITDASRDLHLTSHSFYRLLDQLSEKDKTSRLPKVLCLDEFKATKDCTGNMAFIAMDGESHEIVTVLEDRRIEHLVSYFLRFPRQVRMQVKYLVMDMNYSYDKLIKRCFPNAKLITDRFHVVQQLTRAFNRLRIQVMKSFDTRSSQYRHLKYYWKYLLKHYDDLSEKHFYSRSLRRWTTSRQLVEQLINYDPVLYEAWQVLQVAMGHFRNKDSHAFFDLIDGLDTRILPETFVKKYQFLLRKRPSIELALKLPYSNGCLEGMN
;
A
#
# COMPACT_ATOMS: atom_id res chain seq x y z
N TYR A 1 -21.83 -42.81 -27.98
CA TYR A 1 -23.06 -43.61 -28.08
C TYR A 1 -22.75 -44.93 -28.69
N ARG A 2 -23.28 -46.01 -28.15
CA ARG A 2 -23.21 -47.34 -28.74
C ARG A 2 -24.49 -47.62 -29.53
N CYS A 3 -24.34 -47.89 -30.82
CA CYS A 3 -25.49 -48.21 -31.63
C CYS A 3 -26.13 -49.55 -31.14
N VAL A 4 -27.42 -49.52 -30.88
CA VAL A 4 -28.16 -50.71 -30.34
C VAL A 4 -28.29 -51.78 -31.41
N THR A 5 -28.28 -51.37 -32.70
CA THR A 5 -28.47 -52.29 -33.83
C THR A 5 -27.19 -52.96 -34.30
N CYS A 6 -26.09 -52.23 -34.41
CA CYS A 6 -24.81 -52.72 -34.96
C CYS A 6 -23.68 -52.84 -33.91
N GLY A 7 -23.89 -52.39 -32.66
CA GLY A 7 -22.92 -52.45 -31.58
C GLY A 7 -21.73 -51.49 -31.73
N VAL A 8 -21.65 -50.69 -32.80
CA VAL A 8 -20.56 -49.75 -33.03
C VAL A 8 -20.66 -48.55 -32.10
N THR A 9 -19.55 -48.17 -31.51
CA THR A 9 -19.47 -47.00 -30.65
C THR A 9 -19.10 -45.79 -31.47
N HIS A 10 -19.93 -44.75 -31.43
CA HIS A 10 -19.67 -43.45 -32.03
C HIS A 10 -19.38 -42.45 -30.93
N ALA A 11 -18.25 -41.74 -31.00
CA ALA A 11 -17.97 -40.59 -30.17
C ALA A 11 -18.61 -39.36 -30.82
N SER A 12 -19.39 -38.61 -30.07
CA SER A 12 -19.87 -37.29 -30.52
C SER A 12 -18.68 -36.33 -30.61
N GLN A 13 -18.48 -35.76 -31.79
CA GLN A 13 -17.50 -34.70 -31.94
C GLN A 13 -18.11 -33.41 -31.38
N ILE A 14 -17.45 -32.80 -30.39
CA ILE A 14 -17.83 -31.48 -29.90
C ILE A 14 -17.40 -30.46 -30.97
N PRO A 15 -18.33 -29.59 -31.43
CA PRO A 15 -17.98 -28.56 -32.44
C PRO A 15 -16.82 -27.70 -31.95
N GLU A 16 -15.82 -27.41 -32.81
CA GLU A 16 -14.63 -26.59 -32.49
C GLU A 16 -15.00 -25.18 -32.01
N ARG A 17 -16.15 -24.65 -32.40
CA ARG A 17 -16.72 -23.39 -31.89
C ARG A 17 -17.00 -23.40 -30.38
N LEU A 18 -17.22 -24.57 -29.79
CA LEU A 18 -17.50 -24.72 -28.35
C LEU A 18 -16.24 -25.07 -27.56
N VAL A 19 -15.39 -25.93 -28.09
CA VAL A 19 -14.13 -26.32 -27.47
C VAL A 19 -13.05 -26.35 -28.54
N LEU A 20 -11.96 -25.61 -28.35
CA LEU A 20 -10.83 -25.60 -29.26
C LEU A 20 -10.18 -26.99 -29.32
N LYS A 21 -9.66 -27.37 -30.51
CA LYS A 21 -9.00 -28.66 -30.74
C LYS A 21 -7.87 -28.87 -29.69
N GLY A 22 -7.90 -29.99 -29.02
CA GLY A 22 -6.94 -30.35 -27.97
C GLY A 22 -7.25 -29.75 -26.59
N HIS A 23 -8.32 -28.95 -26.43
CA HIS A 23 -8.77 -28.44 -25.15
C HIS A 23 -9.93 -29.26 -24.56
N LYS A 24 -9.98 -29.36 -23.23
CA LYS A 24 -11.07 -30.06 -22.51
C LYS A 24 -12.18 -29.08 -22.06
N ASP A 25 -11.87 -27.81 -21.95
CA ASP A 25 -12.75 -26.78 -21.38
C ASP A 25 -13.23 -25.84 -22.49
N SER A 26 -14.51 -25.44 -22.44
CA SER A 26 -15.09 -24.55 -23.45
C SER A 26 -14.55 -23.12 -23.33
N THR A 27 -14.49 -22.41 -24.45
CA THR A 27 -14.13 -20.99 -24.48
C THR A 27 -15.07 -20.16 -23.61
N LEU A 28 -16.38 -20.49 -23.62
CA LEU A 28 -17.37 -19.81 -22.81
C LEU A 28 -17.11 -19.97 -21.32
N LEU A 29 -16.74 -21.18 -20.86
CA LEU A 29 -16.37 -21.42 -19.46
C LEU A 29 -15.16 -20.58 -19.05
N LYS A 30 -14.12 -20.51 -19.89
CA LYS A 30 -12.94 -19.67 -19.66
C LYS A 30 -13.31 -18.20 -19.52
N MET A 31 -14.20 -17.69 -20.38
CA MET A 31 -14.69 -16.31 -20.28
C MET A 31 -15.49 -16.06 -19.00
N GLN A 32 -16.31 -17.04 -18.56
CA GLN A 32 -17.05 -16.93 -17.30
C GLN A 32 -16.11 -16.94 -16.09
N VAL A 33 -15.06 -17.74 -16.10
CA VAL A 33 -14.02 -17.71 -15.05
C VAL A 33 -13.38 -16.34 -14.97
N ILE A 34 -12.95 -15.74 -16.12
CA ILE A 34 -12.41 -14.39 -16.17
C ILE A 34 -13.41 -13.38 -15.60
N ARG A 35 -14.68 -13.46 -16.01
CA ARG A 35 -15.74 -12.56 -15.51
C ARG A 35 -15.94 -12.69 -13.99
N LYS A 36 -15.82 -13.89 -13.42
CA LYS A 36 -15.91 -14.09 -11.97
C LYS A 36 -14.74 -13.47 -11.23
N LEU A 37 -13.53 -13.44 -11.80
CA LEU A 37 -12.37 -12.79 -11.22
C LEU A 37 -12.51 -11.27 -11.08
N THR A 38 -13.32 -10.62 -11.92
CA THR A 38 -13.60 -9.18 -11.79
C THR A 38 -14.57 -8.87 -10.64
N GLN A 39 -15.22 -9.88 -10.07
CA GLN A 39 -16.11 -9.75 -8.92
C GLN A 39 -15.30 -9.96 -7.63
N LYS A 40 -15.58 -9.16 -6.60
CA LYS A 40 -14.92 -9.29 -5.28
C LYS A 40 -15.54 -10.46 -4.48
N ILE A 41 -15.36 -11.69 -4.97
CA ILE A 41 -15.88 -12.92 -4.35
C ILE A 41 -14.74 -13.92 -4.08
N ALA A 42 -14.93 -14.79 -3.10
CA ALA A 42 -13.98 -15.85 -2.84
C ALA A 42 -13.97 -16.89 -4.00
N ILE A 43 -12.80 -17.48 -4.27
CA ILE A 43 -12.67 -18.52 -5.33
C ILE A 43 -13.59 -19.71 -5.08
N THR A 44 -13.82 -20.08 -3.82
CA THR A 44 -14.77 -21.13 -3.42
C THR A 44 -16.20 -20.80 -3.86
N ASP A 45 -16.62 -19.55 -3.75
CA ASP A 45 -17.95 -19.11 -4.17
C ASP A 45 -18.03 -18.97 -5.69
N ALA A 46 -16.98 -18.41 -6.32
CA ALA A 46 -16.87 -18.33 -7.77
C ALA A 46 -16.92 -19.73 -8.43
N SER A 47 -16.21 -20.69 -7.86
CA SER A 47 -16.22 -22.09 -8.36
C SER A 47 -17.57 -22.75 -8.19
N ARG A 48 -18.25 -22.52 -7.05
CA ARG A 48 -19.60 -23.07 -6.80
C ARG A 48 -20.61 -22.49 -7.79
N ASP A 49 -20.56 -21.18 -8.06
CA ASP A 49 -21.44 -20.53 -9.03
C ASP A 49 -21.28 -21.05 -10.45
N LEU A 50 -20.09 -21.51 -10.81
CA LEU A 50 -19.78 -22.10 -12.11
C LEU A 50 -19.90 -23.63 -12.12
N HIS A 51 -20.39 -24.25 -11.03
CA HIS A 51 -20.47 -25.70 -10.86
C HIS A 51 -19.13 -26.42 -11.06
N LEU A 52 -18.03 -25.77 -10.65
CA LEU A 52 -16.67 -26.29 -10.71
C LEU A 52 -16.19 -26.71 -9.31
N THR A 53 -15.26 -27.65 -9.26
CA THR A 53 -14.43 -27.82 -8.07
C THR A 53 -13.42 -26.69 -7.99
N SER A 54 -12.97 -26.30 -6.78
CA SER A 54 -11.92 -25.29 -6.63
C SER A 54 -10.64 -25.67 -7.39
N HIS A 55 -10.30 -26.98 -7.43
CA HIS A 55 -9.17 -27.47 -8.21
C HIS A 55 -9.33 -27.24 -9.72
N SER A 56 -10.53 -27.50 -10.27
CA SER A 56 -10.82 -27.23 -11.68
C SER A 56 -10.78 -25.75 -12.00
N PHE A 57 -11.22 -24.92 -11.07
CA PHE A 57 -11.17 -23.46 -11.21
C PHE A 57 -9.71 -22.98 -11.24
N TYR A 58 -8.84 -23.40 -10.31
CA TYR A 58 -7.41 -23.08 -10.31
C TYR A 58 -6.72 -23.56 -11.59
N ARG A 59 -6.99 -24.80 -12.04
CA ARG A 59 -6.42 -25.29 -13.30
C ARG A 59 -6.78 -24.41 -14.52
N LEU A 60 -8.02 -23.88 -14.56
CA LEU A 60 -8.43 -22.94 -15.59
C LEU A 60 -7.72 -21.61 -15.47
N LEU A 61 -7.50 -21.11 -14.24
CA LEU A 61 -6.70 -19.92 -14.00
C LEU A 61 -5.27 -20.07 -14.52
N ASP A 62 -4.61 -21.20 -14.22
CA ASP A 62 -3.26 -21.50 -14.70
C ASP A 62 -3.17 -21.50 -16.24
N GLN A 63 -4.21 -22.01 -16.91
CA GLN A 63 -4.29 -21.97 -18.38
C GLN A 63 -4.52 -20.55 -18.94
N LEU A 64 -5.18 -19.69 -18.17
CA LEU A 64 -5.47 -18.29 -18.54
C LEU A 64 -4.34 -17.34 -18.16
N SER A 65 -3.46 -17.76 -17.23
CA SER A 65 -2.31 -16.95 -16.82
C SER A 65 -1.38 -16.75 -18.01
N GLU A 66 -1.19 -15.50 -18.38
CA GLU A 66 -0.15 -15.16 -19.37
C GLU A 66 1.22 -15.34 -18.71
N LYS A 67 2.16 -15.97 -19.43
CA LYS A 67 3.57 -15.97 -19.00
C LYS A 67 4.08 -14.54 -18.98
N ASP A 68 4.80 -14.19 -17.93
CA ASP A 68 5.44 -12.89 -17.80
C ASP A 68 6.18 -12.48 -19.08
N LYS A 69 5.70 -11.45 -19.74
CA LYS A 69 6.38 -10.89 -20.92
C LYS A 69 7.55 -10.04 -20.45
N THR A 70 8.78 -10.51 -20.67
CA THR A 70 10.00 -9.76 -20.31
C THR A 70 10.37 -8.68 -21.34
N SER A 71 9.51 -8.40 -22.31
CA SER A 71 9.76 -7.48 -23.40
C SER A 71 9.54 -6.01 -23.05
N ARG A 72 8.79 -5.70 -21.99
CA ARG A 72 8.42 -4.32 -21.64
C ARG A 72 8.34 -4.12 -20.14
N LEU A 73 8.79 -2.93 -19.69
CA LEU A 73 8.52 -2.37 -18.38
C LEU A 73 7.98 -0.95 -18.53
N PRO A 74 7.11 -0.47 -17.62
CA PRO A 74 6.60 0.90 -17.67
C PRO A 74 7.69 1.92 -17.33
N LYS A 75 7.48 3.17 -17.72
CA LYS A 75 8.38 4.29 -17.36
C LYS A 75 8.33 4.61 -15.88
N VAL A 76 7.17 4.43 -15.26
CA VAL A 76 6.93 4.63 -13.84
C VAL A 76 6.49 3.30 -13.26
N LEU A 77 7.25 2.77 -12.33
CA LEU A 77 6.98 1.49 -11.69
C LEU A 77 6.66 1.73 -10.22
N CYS A 78 5.43 1.45 -9.82
CA CYS A 78 4.98 1.47 -8.44
C CYS A 78 5.21 0.11 -7.79
N LEU A 79 5.88 0.10 -6.65
CA LEU A 79 6.29 -1.10 -5.93
C LEU A 79 5.73 -1.05 -4.51
N ASP A 80 5.09 -2.15 -4.08
CA ASP A 80 4.54 -2.25 -2.72
C ASP A 80 4.61 -3.68 -2.20
N GLU A 81 4.41 -3.83 -0.90
CA GLU A 81 4.38 -5.09 -0.19
C GLU A 81 3.01 -5.28 0.47
N PHE A 82 2.46 -6.48 0.35
CA PHE A 82 1.21 -6.82 1.01
C PHE A 82 1.32 -8.15 1.76
N LYS A 83 0.38 -8.40 2.65
CA LYS A 83 0.37 -9.64 3.44
C LYS A 83 0.08 -10.82 2.51
N ALA A 84 1.02 -11.75 2.45
CA ALA A 84 0.86 -12.97 1.68
C ALA A 84 -0.24 -13.88 2.23
N THR A 85 -0.78 -14.73 1.38
CA THR A 85 -1.69 -15.82 1.80
C THR A 85 -0.92 -16.91 2.54
N LYS A 86 -1.64 -17.79 3.26
CA LYS A 86 -1.02 -18.80 4.13
C LYS A 86 -0.24 -19.88 3.37
N ASP A 87 -0.51 -20.05 2.10
CA ASP A 87 0.11 -20.99 1.16
C ASP A 87 1.40 -20.45 0.54
N CYS A 88 1.74 -19.18 0.72
CA CYS A 88 3.00 -18.62 0.28
C CYS A 88 4.14 -18.93 1.25
N THR A 89 5.37 -19.03 0.74
CA THR A 89 6.57 -19.32 1.55
C THR A 89 6.96 -18.19 2.49
N GLY A 90 6.51 -16.95 2.22
CA GLY A 90 6.78 -15.75 2.99
C GLY A 90 5.53 -15.15 3.62
N ASN A 91 5.72 -14.34 4.68
CA ASN A 91 4.61 -13.59 5.31
C ASN A 91 4.14 -12.39 4.51
N MET A 92 4.96 -11.94 3.55
CA MET A 92 4.71 -10.75 2.74
C MET A 92 5.04 -11.06 1.29
N ALA A 93 4.11 -10.73 0.41
CA ALA A 93 4.25 -10.76 -1.03
C ALA A 93 4.64 -9.36 -1.55
N PHE A 94 5.04 -9.30 -2.80
CA PHE A 94 5.45 -8.08 -3.51
C PHE A 94 4.57 -7.88 -4.73
N ILE A 95 4.22 -6.64 -5.01
CA ILE A 95 3.47 -6.23 -6.20
C ILE A 95 4.19 -5.10 -6.92
N ALA A 96 4.22 -5.19 -8.24
CA ALA A 96 4.67 -4.13 -9.12
C ALA A 96 3.55 -3.74 -10.09
N MET A 97 3.35 -2.44 -10.29
CA MET A 97 2.30 -1.88 -11.12
C MET A 97 2.83 -0.73 -11.96
N ASP A 98 2.25 -0.52 -13.13
CA ASP A 98 2.47 0.68 -13.93
C ASP A 98 1.83 1.89 -13.25
N GLY A 99 2.63 2.91 -12.92
CA GLY A 99 2.15 4.13 -12.25
C GLY A 99 1.35 5.08 -13.16
N GLU A 100 1.26 4.80 -14.46
CA GLU A 100 0.49 5.60 -15.43
C GLU A 100 -0.81 4.90 -15.84
N SER A 101 -0.74 3.62 -16.22
CA SER A 101 -1.93 2.85 -16.64
C SER A 101 -2.66 2.16 -15.49
N HIS A 102 -2.00 1.99 -14.34
CA HIS A 102 -2.45 1.22 -13.18
C HIS A 102 -2.65 -0.29 -13.48
N GLU A 103 -1.97 -0.79 -14.49
CA GLU A 103 -1.94 -2.23 -14.78
C GLU A 103 -0.91 -2.94 -13.90
N ILE A 104 -1.27 -4.12 -13.41
CA ILE A 104 -0.34 -4.95 -12.63
C ILE A 104 0.74 -5.48 -13.58
N VAL A 105 2.00 -5.20 -13.26
CA VAL A 105 3.17 -5.72 -13.98
C VAL A 105 3.51 -7.13 -13.49
N THR A 106 3.52 -7.33 -12.18
CA THR A 106 3.75 -8.63 -11.56
C THR A 106 3.32 -8.67 -10.11
N VAL A 107 3.04 -9.89 -9.63
CA VAL A 107 2.86 -10.23 -8.21
C VAL A 107 3.83 -11.36 -7.90
N LEU A 108 4.65 -11.20 -6.86
CA LEU A 108 5.64 -12.18 -6.45
C LEU A 108 5.37 -12.63 -5.00
N GLU A 109 5.48 -13.93 -4.74
CA GLU A 109 5.23 -14.51 -3.41
C GLU A 109 6.23 -14.06 -2.35
N ASP A 110 7.40 -13.57 -2.78
CA ASP A 110 8.51 -13.24 -1.91
C ASP A 110 9.05 -11.83 -2.19
N ARG A 111 9.15 -11.02 -1.13
CA ARG A 111 9.70 -9.66 -1.18
C ARG A 111 11.21 -9.57 -0.97
N ARG A 112 11.89 -10.68 -0.72
CA ARG A 112 13.34 -10.67 -0.47
C ARG A 112 14.08 -10.08 -1.65
N ILE A 113 15.05 -9.21 -1.38
CA ILE A 113 15.77 -8.43 -2.39
C ILE A 113 16.41 -9.30 -3.46
N GLU A 114 17.02 -10.42 -3.10
CA GLU A 114 17.66 -11.31 -4.08
C GLU A 114 16.64 -11.95 -5.02
N HIS A 115 15.44 -12.26 -4.52
CA HIS A 115 14.36 -12.77 -5.36
C HIS A 115 13.85 -11.70 -6.34
N LEU A 116 13.63 -10.48 -5.84
CA LEU A 116 13.21 -9.35 -6.68
C LEU A 116 14.29 -9.01 -7.74
N VAL A 117 15.55 -8.98 -7.35
CA VAL A 117 16.67 -8.76 -8.28
C VAL A 117 16.69 -9.84 -9.34
N SER A 118 16.57 -11.13 -8.97
CA SER A 118 16.54 -12.24 -9.92
C SER A 118 15.37 -12.12 -10.89
N TYR A 119 14.19 -11.70 -10.41
CA TYR A 119 13.03 -11.47 -11.25
C TYR A 119 13.29 -10.36 -12.29
N PHE A 120 13.70 -9.16 -11.83
CA PHE A 120 13.88 -8.02 -12.74
C PHE A 120 15.10 -8.17 -13.67
N LEU A 121 16.12 -8.92 -13.29
CA LEU A 121 17.24 -9.21 -14.19
C LEU A 121 16.87 -10.11 -15.36
N ARG A 122 15.71 -10.79 -15.37
CA ARG A 122 15.19 -11.51 -16.55
C ARG A 122 14.84 -10.56 -17.70
N PHE A 123 14.55 -9.29 -17.39
CA PHE A 123 14.30 -8.27 -18.42
C PHE A 123 15.62 -7.80 -19.05
N PRO A 124 15.69 -7.65 -20.37
CA PRO A 124 16.87 -7.11 -21.04
C PRO A 124 17.30 -5.76 -20.44
N ARG A 125 18.59 -5.51 -20.41
CA ARG A 125 19.13 -4.25 -19.85
C ARG A 125 18.47 -3.02 -20.47
N GLN A 126 18.26 -3.01 -21.79
CA GLN A 126 17.62 -1.89 -22.51
C GLN A 126 16.22 -1.59 -21.98
N VAL A 127 15.42 -2.62 -21.68
CA VAL A 127 14.07 -2.50 -21.10
C VAL A 127 14.14 -1.90 -19.69
N ARG A 128 15.07 -2.39 -18.84
CA ARG A 128 15.24 -1.88 -17.48
C ARG A 128 15.75 -0.43 -17.43
N MET A 129 16.54 -0.01 -18.40
CA MET A 129 17.02 1.37 -18.51
C MET A 129 15.92 2.36 -18.93
N GLN A 130 14.78 1.91 -19.46
CA GLN A 130 13.63 2.75 -19.82
C GLN A 130 12.81 3.17 -18.61
N VAL A 131 12.93 2.46 -17.47
CA VAL A 131 12.28 2.84 -16.22
C VAL A 131 12.89 4.14 -15.69
N LYS A 132 12.07 5.20 -15.59
CA LYS A 132 12.51 6.55 -15.19
C LYS A 132 12.27 6.82 -13.71
N TYR A 133 11.19 6.26 -13.16
CA TYR A 133 10.77 6.48 -11.79
C TYR A 133 10.35 5.18 -11.13
N LEU A 134 10.73 5.04 -9.86
CA LEU A 134 10.29 3.97 -8.97
C LEU A 134 9.58 4.61 -7.79
N VAL A 135 8.30 4.31 -7.62
CA VAL A 135 7.50 4.75 -6.46
C VAL A 135 7.48 3.63 -5.43
N MET A 136 7.91 3.89 -4.21
CA MET A 136 7.94 2.89 -3.14
C MET A 136 8.00 3.53 -1.76
N ASP A 137 7.90 2.70 -0.73
CA ASP A 137 8.08 3.14 0.64
C ASP A 137 9.55 3.53 0.95
N MET A 138 9.81 4.01 2.17
CA MET A 138 11.14 4.45 2.59
C MET A 138 12.05 3.30 3.05
N ASN A 139 11.78 2.06 2.66
CA ASN A 139 12.55 0.90 3.10
C ASN A 139 13.96 0.93 2.48
N TYR A 140 14.99 0.90 3.35
CA TYR A 140 16.39 0.97 2.95
C TYR A 140 16.85 -0.20 2.07
N SER A 141 16.24 -1.37 2.22
CA SER A 141 16.65 -2.57 1.49
C SER A 141 16.48 -2.43 -0.04
N TYR A 142 15.57 -1.58 -0.50
CA TYR A 142 15.32 -1.37 -1.93
C TYR A 142 16.35 -0.52 -2.67
N ASP A 143 17.23 0.21 -1.97
CA ASP A 143 18.34 0.94 -2.62
C ASP A 143 19.24 0.00 -3.44
N LYS A 144 19.42 -1.26 -3.00
CA LYS A 144 20.15 -2.29 -3.74
C LYS A 144 19.42 -2.72 -5.01
N LEU A 145 18.09 -2.89 -4.95
CA LEU A 145 17.25 -3.23 -6.10
C LEU A 145 17.39 -2.17 -7.19
N ILE A 146 17.26 -0.89 -6.81
CA ILE A 146 17.34 0.24 -7.74
C ILE A 146 18.69 0.22 -8.47
N LYS A 147 19.78 0.21 -7.72
CA LYS A 147 21.14 0.25 -8.28
C LYS A 147 21.44 -0.91 -9.21
N ARG A 148 20.98 -2.12 -8.90
CA ARG A 148 21.26 -3.34 -9.69
C ARG A 148 20.35 -3.48 -10.90
N CYS A 149 19.07 -3.13 -10.76
CA CYS A 149 18.06 -3.42 -11.78
C CYS A 149 17.71 -2.21 -12.64
N PHE A 150 17.68 -1.00 -12.08
CA PHE A 150 17.13 0.20 -12.72
C PHE A 150 18.10 1.39 -12.64
N PRO A 151 19.24 1.36 -13.30
CA PRO A 151 20.33 2.33 -13.10
C PRO A 151 19.94 3.77 -13.45
N ASN A 152 18.95 3.97 -14.34
CA ASN A 152 18.48 5.30 -14.75
C ASN A 152 17.29 5.80 -13.93
N ALA A 153 16.72 4.95 -13.07
CA ALA A 153 15.50 5.29 -12.35
C ALA A 153 15.78 6.20 -11.15
N LYS A 154 14.92 7.22 -10.97
CA LYS A 154 14.89 8.06 -9.77
C LYS A 154 13.84 7.53 -8.82
N LEU A 155 14.20 7.48 -7.54
CA LEU A 155 13.28 7.08 -6.48
C LEU A 155 12.29 8.20 -6.18
N ILE A 156 11.02 7.84 -6.06
CA ILE A 156 9.94 8.66 -5.52
C ILE A 156 9.47 7.98 -4.24
N THR A 157 9.56 8.67 -3.11
CA THR A 157 9.00 8.15 -1.85
C THR A 157 7.49 8.28 -1.87
N ASP A 158 6.77 7.20 -1.55
CA ASP A 158 5.32 7.28 -1.47
C ASP A 158 4.88 8.26 -0.36
N ARG A 159 3.98 9.18 -0.73
CA ARG A 159 3.52 10.28 0.13
C ARG A 159 2.83 9.80 1.40
N PHE A 160 2.08 8.72 1.30
CA PHE A 160 1.41 8.13 2.47
C PHE A 160 2.42 7.74 3.56
N HIS A 161 3.52 7.11 3.17
CA HIS A 161 4.55 6.68 4.13
C HIS A 161 5.29 7.84 4.78
N VAL A 162 5.42 9.00 4.09
CA VAL A 162 5.98 10.22 4.72
C VAL A 162 5.05 10.72 5.83
N VAL A 163 3.76 10.91 5.53
CA VAL A 163 2.76 11.33 6.54
C VAL A 163 2.65 10.30 7.66
N GLN A 164 2.69 9.02 7.34
CA GLN A 164 2.69 7.94 8.33
C GLN A 164 3.92 8.00 9.25
N GLN A 165 5.09 8.34 8.74
CA GLN A 165 6.30 8.52 9.57
C GLN A 165 6.14 9.69 10.55
N LEU A 166 5.61 10.83 10.10
CA LEU A 166 5.35 12.00 10.95
C LEU A 166 4.35 11.65 12.07
N THR A 167 3.21 11.08 11.70
CA THR A 167 2.14 10.73 12.64
C THR A 167 2.56 9.63 13.61
N ARG A 168 3.35 8.64 13.18
CA ARG A 168 3.91 7.60 14.06
C ARG A 168 4.90 8.17 15.07
N ALA A 169 5.75 9.10 14.67
CA ALA A 169 6.68 9.75 15.59
C ALA A 169 5.92 10.54 16.68
N PHE A 170 4.94 11.34 16.28
CA PHE A 170 4.07 12.06 17.20
C PHE A 170 3.29 11.11 18.13
N ASN A 171 2.70 10.04 17.58
CA ASN A 171 1.94 9.09 18.40
C ASN A 171 2.80 8.37 19.44
N ARG A 172 4.07 8.10 19.16
CA ARG A 172 5.01 7.58 20.17
C ARG A 172 5.22 8.56 21.31
N LEU A 173 5.42 9.85 21.01
CA LEU A 173 5.54 10.89 22.02
C LEU A 173 4.25 11.01 22.82
N ARG A 174 3.08 11.05 22.18
CA ARG A 174 1.79 11.04 22.87
C ARG A 174 1.66 9.86 23.85
N ILE A 175 2.13 8.67 23.46
CA ILE A 175 2.10 7.49 24.35
C ILE A 175 3.05 7.71 25.55
N GLN A 176 4.22 8.32 25.37
CA GLN A 176 5.14 8.63 26.46
C GLN A 176 4.49 9.63 27.43
N VAL A 177 3.94 10.73 26.93
CA VAL A 177 3.21 11.72 27.71
C VAL A 177 2.00 11.08 28.40
N MET A 178 1.21 10.26 27.70
CA MET A 178 0.08 9.56 28.30
C MET A 178 0.52 8.71 29.51
N LYS A 179 1.66 8.04 29.42
CA LYS A 179 2.18 7.16 30.48
C LYS A 179 2.77 7.92 31.66
N SER A 180 3.04 9.22 31.58
CA SER A 180 3.45 10.06 32.71
C SER A 180 2.27 10.39 33.65
N PHE A 181 1.03 10.27 33.17
CA PHE A 181 -0.17 10.47 33.99
C PHE A 181 -0.57 9.17 34.71
N ASP A 182 -1.19 9.32 35.86
CA ASP A 182 -1.82 8.19 36.56
C ASP A 182 -2.86 7.50 35.67
N THR A 183 -2.89 6.18 35.66
CA THR A 183 -3.78 5.38 34.78
C THR A 183 -5.26 5.61 35.02
N ARG A 184 -5.63 6.07 36.27
CA ARG A 184 -7.00 6.41 36.66
C ARG A 184 -7.36 7.87 36.32
N SER A 185 -6.38 8.70 35.95
CA SER A 185 -6.61 10.11 35.62
C SER A 185 -7.46 10.28 34.36
N SER A 186 -8.11 11.43 34.26
CA SER A 186 -8.86 11.80 33.07
C SER A 186 -7.92 12.02 31.86
N GLN A 187 -6.75 12.61 32.09
CA GLN A 187 -5.72 12.87 31.09
C GLN A 187 -5.27 11.57 30.42
N TYR A 188 -4.90 10.55 31.21
CA TYR A 188 -4.52 9.24 30.69
C TYR A 188 -5.61 8.65 29.79
N ARG A 189 -6.86 8.63 30.30
CA ARG A 189 -8.00 8.05 29.56
C ARG A 189 -8.29 8.82 28.29
N HIS A 190 -8.27 10.14 28.32
CA HIS A 190 -8.56 10.95 27.15
C HIS A 190 -7.47 10.76 26.07
N LEU A 191 -6.19 10.81 26.41
CA LEU A 191 -5.08 10.55 25.49
C LEU A 191 -5.14 9.14 24.92
N LYS A 192 -5.62 8.15 25.70
CA LYS A 192 -5.78 6.77 25.26
C LYS A 192 -6.93 6.57 24.26
N TYR A 193 -8.09 7.21 24.48
CA TYR A 193 -9.27 6.95 23.66
C TYR A 193 -9.37 7.87 22.44
N TYR A 194 -8.92 9.10 22.54
CA TYR A 194 -9.11 10.12 21.51
C TYR A 194 -7.88 10.36 20.61
N TRP A 195 -6.88 9.52 20.69
CA TRP A 195 -5.62 9.68 19.98
C TRP A 195 -5.74 9.86 18.45
N LYS A 196 -6.77 9.27 17.82
CA LYS A 196 -6.99 9.37 16.38
C LYS A 196 -7.27 10.81 15.93
N TYR A 197 -7.89 11.61 16.78
CA TYR A 197 -8.15 13.02 16.47
C TYR A 197 -6.86 13.84 16.44
N LEU A 198 -5.90 13.52 17.30
CA LEU A 198 -4.59 14.18 17.36
C LEU A 198 -3.71 13.93 16.12
N LEU A 199 -3.97 12.85 15.38
CA LEU A 199 -3.22 12.50 14.16
C LEU A 199 -3.79 13.12 12.89
N LYS A 200 -4.97 13.74 12.96
CA LYS A 200 -5.56 14.44 11.82
C LYS A 200 -4.95 15.82 11.64
N HIS A 201 -4.93 16.32 10.41
CA HIS A 201 -4.67 17.73 10.18
C HIS A 201 -5.81 18.57 10.81
N TYR A 202 -5.49 19.75 11.33
CA TYR A 202 -6.47 20.58 12.03
C TYR A 202 -7.69 20.91 11.17
N ASP A 203 -7.49 21.21 9.89
CA ASP A 203 -8.58 21.50 8.95
C ASP A 203 -9.50 20.31 8.66
N ASP A 204 -9.02 19.08 8.90
CA ASP A 204 -9.83 17.86 8.74
C ASP A 204 -10.64 17.52 9.99
N LEU A 205 -10.53 18.32 11.05
CA LEU A 205 -11.29 18.16 12.27
C LEU A 205 -12.69 18.77 12.09
N SER A 206 -13.71 17.98 12.43
CA SER A 206 -15.11 18.40 12.31
C SER A 206 -15.51 19.39 13.41
N GLU A 207 -16.27 20.39 13.04
CA GLU A 207 -16.97 21.31 13.96
C GLU A 207 -18.34 20.77 14.39
N LYS A 208 -18.75 19.61 13.87
CA LYS A 208 -20.01 18.99 14.27
C LYS A 208 -19.93 18.56 15.75
N HIS A 209 -20.93 18.99 16.52
CA HIS A 209 -21.04 18.64 17.93
C HIS A 209 -21.41 17.16 18.12
N PHE A 210 -20.78 16.53 19.09
CA PHE A 210 -21.14 15.21 19.60
C PHE A 210 -21.03 15.17 21.12
N TYR A 211 -21.81 14.31 21.74
CA TYR A 211 -21.72 14.11 23.18
C TYR A 211 -20.58 13.17 23.55
N SER A 212 -19.59 13.67 24.24
CA SER A 212 -18.47 12.86 24.75
C SER A 212 -18.80 12.30 26.13
N ARG A 213 -19.01 10.99 26.23
CA ARG A 213 -19.27 10.32 27.52
C ARG A 213 -18.11 10.49 28.52
N SER A 214 -16.86 10.50 28.03
CA SER A 214 -15.67 10.66 28.87
C SER A 214 -15.53 12.08 29.41
N LEU A 215 -15.89 13.10 28.62
CA LEU A 215 -15.89 14.51 29.03
C LEU A 215 -17.20 14.94 29.70
N ARG A 216 -18.26 14.12 29.63
CA ARG A 216 -19.62 14.40 30.11
C ARG A 216 -20.19 15.72 29.57
N ARG A 217 -19.87 16.07 28.32
CA ARG A 217 -20.33 17.31 27.68
C ARG A 217 -20.41 17.19 26.17
N TRP A 218 -21.16 18.09 25.56
CA TRP A 218 -21.13 18.32 24.12
C TRP A 218 -19.82 19.00 23.75
N THR A 219 -19.19 18.56 22.69
CA THR A 219 -17.89 19.06 22.20
C THR A 219 -17.77 18.85 20.70
N THR A 220 -16.81 19.53 20.08
CA THR A 220 -16.38 19.25 18.70
C THR A 220 -15.03 18.53 18.69
N SER A 221 -14.62 17.97 17.55
CA SER A 221 -13.30 17.34 17.46
C SER A 221 -12.17 18.38 17.61
N ARG A 222 -12.37 19.64 17.19
CA ARG A 222 -11.40 20.73 17.40
C ARG A 222 -11.23 21.04 18.89
N GLN A 223 -12.31 21.34 19.61
CA GLN A 223 -12.28 21.59 21.06
C GLN A 223 -11.67 20.42 21.84
N LEU A 224 -11.94 19.19 21.40
CA LEU A 224 -11.35 18.01 22.01
C LEU A 224 -9.84 17.98 21.82
N VAL A 225 -9.33 18.21 20.61
CA VAL A 225 -7.89 18.25 20.32
C VAL A 225 -7.21 19.37 21.11
N GLU A 226 -7.78 20.57 21.13
CA GLU A 226 -7.27 21.70 21.93
C GLU A 226 -7.14 21.34 23.41
N GLN A 227 -8.13 20.66 23.98
CA GLN A 227 -8.03 20.20 25.35
C GLN A 227 -6.92 19.17 25.55
N LEU A 228 -6.77 18.22 24.62
CA LEU A 228 -5.80 17.12 24.73
C LEU A 228 -4.35 17.61 24.66
N ILE A 229 -4.04 18.53 23.74
CA ILE A 229 -2.69 19.06 23.55
C ILE A 229 -2.28 19.93 24.75
N ASN A 230 -3.23 20.58 25.42
CA ASN A 230 -2.98 21.40 26.60
C ASN A 230 -2.74 20.60 27.90
N TYR A 231 -2.75 19.27 27.86
CA TYR A 231 -2.38 18.46 29.01
C TYR A 231 -0.88 18.45 29.32
N ASP A 232 -0.06 18.72 28.30
CA ASP A 232 1.40 18.69 28.43
C ASP A 232 2.05 19.65 27.40
N PRO A 233 2.99 20.52 27.84
CA PRO A 233 3.62 21.50 26.93
C PRO A 233 4.41 20.84 25.79
N VAL A 234 5.09 19.71 26.07
CA VAL A 234 5.87 18.99 25.03
C VAL A 234 4.93 18.37 23.99
N LEU A 235 3.77 17.87 24.43
CA LEU A 235 2.74 17.36 23.53
C LEU A 235 2.18 18.47 22.63
N TYR A 236 1.96 19.66 23.20
CA TYR A 236 1.50 20.83 22.46
C TYR A 236 2.50 21.21 21.36
N GLU A 237 3.77 21.41 21.70
CA GLU A 237 4.81 21.78 20.75
C GLU A 237 4.99 20.71 19.63
N ALA A 238 5.02 19.44 20.00
CA ALA A 238 5.12 18.36 19.04
C ALA A 238 3.91 18.30 18.09
N TRP A 239 2.72 18.64 18.59
CA TRP A 239 1.52 18.70 17.78
C TRP A 239 1.57 19.89 16.80
N GLN A 240 2.05 21.05 17.22
CA GLN A 240 2.28 22.21 16.34
C GLN A 240 3.23 21.84 15.20
N VAL A 241 4.37 21.20 15.51
CA VAL A 241 5.31 20.72 14.50
C VAL A 241 4.65 19.74 13.53
N LEU A 242 3.84 18.80 14.02
CA LEU A 242 3.09 17.87 13.17
C LEU A 242 2.15 18.61 12.22
N GLN A 243 1.38 19.60 12.71
CA GLN A 243 0.43 20.36 11.90
C GLN A 243 1.14 21.16 10.81
N VAL A 244 2.21 21.88 11.16
CA VAL A 244 2.99 22.68 10.20
C VAL A 244 3.64 21.77 9.15
N ALA A 245 4.24 20.65 9.56
CA ALA A 245 4.83 19.68 8.65
C ALA A 245 3.78 19.09 7.67
N MET A 246 2.61 18.71 8.18
CA MET A 246 1.52 18.20 7.33
C MET A 246 0.97 19.29 6.39
N GLY A 247 0.88 20.55 6.84
CA GLY A 247 0.46 21.68 6.03
C GLY A 247 1.42 21.94 4.86
N HIS A 248 2.73 22.04 5.12
CA HIS A 248 3.73 22.21 4.06
C HIS A 248 3.71 21.04 3.07
N PHE A 249 3.59 19.82 3.59
CA PHE A 249 3.53 18.63 2.76
C PHE A 249 2.26 18.61 1.88
N ARG A 250 1.10 18.99 2.42
CA ARG A 250 -0.18 19.10 1.69
C ARG A 250 -0.09 20.18 0.59
N ASN A 251 0.52 21.31 0.90
CA ASN A 251 0.72 22.41 -0.04
C ASN A 251 1.85 22.16 -1.05
N LYS A 252 2.53 20.99 -0.97
CA LYS A 252 3.68 20.62 -1.80
C LYS A 252 4.87 21.57 -1.68
N ASP A 253 4.97 22.29 -0.58
CA ASP A 253 6.10 23.17 -0.28
C ASP A 253 7.23 22.35 0.33
N SER A 254 8.08 21.81 -0.53
CA SER A 254 9.20 20.98 -0.10
C SER A 254 10.26 21.78 0.65
N HIS A 255 10.46 23.07 0.30
CA HIS A 255 11.48 23.91 0.94
C HIS A 255 11.11 24.15 2.41
N ALA A 256 9.93 24.73 2.65
CA ALA A 256 9.44 24.99 3.99
C ALA A 256 9.30 23.72 4.84
N PHE A 257 8.93 22.59 4.21
CA PHE A 257 8.87 21.30 4.89
C PHE A 257 10.23 20.86 5.43
N PHE A 258 11.29 20.95 4.61
CA PHE A 258 12.62 20.52 5.04
C PHE A 258 13.30 21.51 5.96
N ASP A 259 13.06 22.82 5.79
CA ASP A 259 13.57 23.85 6.69
C ASP A 259 12.97 23.71 8.11
N LEU A 260 11.66 23.41 8.19
CA LEU A 260 11.03 23.07 9.47
C LEU A 260 11.73 21.88 10.15
N ILE A 261 11.99 20.81 9.40
CA ILE A 261 12.58 19.58 9.97
C ILE A 261 14.03 19.83 10.41
N ASP A 262 14.79 20.57 9.64
CA ASP A 262 16.19 20.89 9.96
C ASP A 262 16.29 21.81 11.17
N GLY A 263 15.34 22.73 11.34
CA GLY A 263 15.27 23.67 12.45
C GLY A 263 14.71 23.12 13.77
N LEU A 264 14.36 21.80 13.86
CA LEU A 264 13.81 21.23 15.09
C LEU A 264 14.83 21.24 16.24
N ASP A 265 14.43 21.81 17.39
CA ASP A 265 15.28 21.98 18.56
C ASP A 265 15.06 20.87 19.61
N THR A 266 16.14 20.16 19.96
CA THR A 266 16.13 19.11 20.98
C THR A 266 16.03 19.64 22.42
N ARG A 267 16.15 20.96 22.63
CA ARG A 267 15.92 21.60 23.94
C ARG A 267 14.43 21.70 24.26
N ILE A 268 13.59 21.78 23.22
CA ILE A 268 12.12 21.89 23.36
C ILE A 268 11.46 20.53 23.20
N LEU A 269 11.91 19.74 22.21
CA LEU A 269 11.32 18.46 21.85
C LEU A 269 12.27 17.30 22.19
N PRO A 270 11.73 16.14 22.63
CA PRO A 270 12.57 14.98 22.92
C PRO A 270 13.41 14.57 21.70
N GLU A 271 14.67 14.25 21.94
CA GLU A 271 15.64 13.84 20.90
C GLU A 271 15.11 12.67 20.04
N THR A 272 14.40 11.74 20.66
CA THR A 272 13.78 10.60 19.96
C THR A 272 12.73 11.01 18.95
N PHE A 273 11.99 12.11 19.21
CA PHE A 273 11.03 12.69 18.29
C PHE A 273 11.77 13.41 17.13
N VAL A 274 12.71 14.29 17.47
CA VAL A 274 13.49 15.06 16.49
C VAL A 274 14.23 14.13 15.51
N LYS A 275 14.93 13.10 16.00
CA LYS A 275 15.62 12.12 15.16
C LYS A 275 14.69 11.42 14.15
N LYS A 276 13.42 11.18 14.50
CA LYS A 276 12.44 10.56 13.58
C LYS A 276 12.04 11.49 12.43
N TYR A 277 11.96 12.78 12.69
CA TYR A 277 11.73 13.78 11.65
C TYR A 277 12.99 13.99 10.80
N GLN A 278 14.13 14.18 11.43
CA GLN A 278 15.42 14.36 10.75
C GLN A 278 15.82 13.18 9.86
N PHE A 279 15.31 11.96 10.12
CA PHE A 279 15.47 10.83 9.21
C PHE A 279 14.97 11.16 7.79
N LEU A 280 13.94 12.00 7.64
CA LEU A 280 13.39 12.41 6.35
C LEU A 280 14.37 13.27 5.52
N LEU A 281 15.31 14.00 6.17
CA LEU A 281 16.36 14.76 5.49
C LEU A 281 17.23 13.84 4.60
N ARG A 282 17.48 12.61 5.04
CA ARG A 282 18.26 11.63 4.26
C ARG A 282 17.52 11.16 3.00
N LYS A 283 16.20 11.34 2.95
CA LYS A 283 15.33 10.96 1.83
C LYS A 283 14.85 12.19 1.04
N ARG A 284 15.43 13.37 1.32
CA ARG A 284 15.04 14.65 0.70
C ARG A 284 14.86 14.57 -0.81
N PRO A 285 15.80 14.06 -1.63
CA PRO A 285 15.63 14.04 -3.08
C PRO A 285 14.40 13.25 -3.56
N SER A 286 14.10 12.13 -2.91
CA SER A 286 12.96 11.26 -3.27
C SER A 286 11.62 11.82 -2.77
N ILE A 287 11.61 12.55 -1.66
CA ILE A 287 10.41 13.23 -1.13
C ILE A 287 10.11 14.50 -1.96
N GLU A 288 11.11 15.25 -2.37
CA GLU A 288 10.92 16.40 -3.27
C GLU A 288 10.31 15.98 -4.61
N LEU A 289 10.75 14.84 -5.16
CA LEU A 289 10.13 14.27 -6.36
C LEU A 289 8.69 13.84 -6.11
N ALA A 290 8.38 13.28 -4.94
CA ALA A 290 7.02 12.90 -4.56
C ALA A 290 6.05 14.10 -4.47
N LEU A 291 6.55 15.27 -4.11
CA LEU A 291 5.75 16.51 -4.04
C LEU A 291 5.59 17.16 -5.41
N LYS A 292 6.60 17.02 -6.30
CA LYS A 292 6.59 17.61 -7.65
C LYS A 292 5.80 16.78 -8.66
N LEU A 293 5.84 15.44 -8.54
CA LEU A 293 5.25 14.52 -9.52
C LEU A 293 3.93 13.95 -9.00
N PRO A 294 2.98 13.57 -9.90
CA PRO A 294 1.67 13.08 -9.49
C PRO A 294 1.66 11.63 -9.00
N TYR A 295 2.78 10.92 -9.12
CA TYR A 295 2.86 9.48 -8.87
C TYR A 295 2.80 9.13 -7.38
N SER A 296 2.05 8.09 -7.02
CA SER A 296 1.93 7.54 -5.66
C SER A 296 1.49 6.07 -5.72
N ASN A 297 1.64 5.35 -4.61
CA ASN A 297 1.13 3.98 -4.46
C ASN A 297 -0.35 3.90 -4.07
N GLY A 298 -1.09 5.03 -4.05
CA GLY A 298 -2.49 5.05 -3.64
C GLY A 298 -3.41 4.11 -4.42
N CYS A 299 -3.09 3.83 -5.68
CA CYS A 299 -3.80 2.84 -6.49
C CYS A 299 -3.54 1.39 -6.03
N LEU A 300 -2.33 1.07 -5.51
CA LEU A 300 -2.01 -0.24 -4.92
C LEU A 300 -2.70 -0.44 -3.58
N GLU A 301 -2.78 0.60 -2.74
CA GLU A 301 -3.47 0.53 -1.44
C GLU A 301 -4.96 0.20 -1.56
N GLY A 302 -5.61 0.62 -2.65
CA GLY A 302 -7.01 0.28 -2.95
C GLY A 302 -7.23 -1.16 -3.40
N MET A 303 -6.17 -1.91 -3.72
CA MET A 303 -6.21 -3.31 -4.15
C MET A 303 -5.82 -4.31 -3.04
N ASN A 304 -5.18 -3.84 -1.97
CA ASN A 304 -4.73 -4.66 -0.81
C ASN A 304 -5.85 -4.95 0.20
#